data_dc08a3a87394dbc30a5cc0846494344d
#
_entry.id   dc08a3a87394dbc30a5cc0846494344d
#
_cell.length_a   1.000
_cell.length_b   1.000
_cell.length_c   1.000
_cell.angle_alpha   90.00
_cell.angle_beta   90.00
_cell.angle_gamma   90.00
#
_symmetry.space_group_name_H-M   'P 1'
#
loop_
_entity.id
_entity.type
_entity.pdbx_description
1 polymer ?
#
loop_
_entity_poly.entity_id
_entity_poly.type
_entity_poly.pdbx_seq_one_letter_code
_entity_poly.pdbx_strand_id
1 'polypeptide(L)'
;IVAESASISADVVIGSGCVVGEGTYLAPGVVVGDFVRIGSGCTIHPNVTIYDEVEIGDRVVLHAGCVLGADGFGYVMNEGRYEQFPQVGRVVIEDDVELGVNTTVDRAAVGVTLIGEGTKIDNLVHIGHNCRIGRHVVIVAQTGLSGGVTIEDYAVIGGQVGIGDKARIESRATVGSGSGILTSKIVRSGEVVWGTPARPLKEYLVQLANLAKIGKMREQIASLREKVEKLEGRQQTPPS
;
A
#
# COMPACT_ATOMS: atom_id res chain seq x y z
N ILE A 1 -28.00 13.25 10.08
CA ILE A 1 -27.98 13.74 11.46
C ILE A 1 -26.61 14.36 11.71
N VAL A 2 -26.54 15.62 12.08
CA VAL A 2 -25.30 16.29 12.48
C VAL A 2 -25.44 16.65 13.96
N ALA A 3 -24.47 16.28 14.79
CA ALA A 3 -24.47 16.61 16.20
C ALA A 3 -24.38 18.13 16.41
N GLU A 4 -25.03 18.65 17.46
CA GLU A 4 -25.06 20.11 17.74
C GLU A 4 -23.66 20.67 18.04
N SER A 5 -22.76 19.86 18.59
CA SER A 5 -21.39 20.24 18.91
C SER A 5 -20.42 20.09 17.72
N ALA A 6 -20.88 19.58 16.57
CA ALA A 6 -20.06 19.50 15.35
C ALA A 6 -19.86 20.91 14.76
N SER A 7 -18.66 21.18 14.29
CA SER A 7 -18.29 22.44 13.66
C SER A 7 -18.16 22.28 12.16
N ILE A 8 -19.05 22.90 11.41
CA ILE A 8 -19.11 22.83 9.93
C ILE A 8 -18.70 24.17 9.35
N SER A 9 -17.61 24.19 8.59
CA SER A 9 -17.10 25.41 7.95
C SER A 9 -17.88 25.79 6.68
N ALA A 10 -17.52 26.92 6.09
CA ALA A 10 -18.10 27.36 4.82
C ALA A 10 -17.79 26.36 3.66
N ASP A 11 -18.67 26.31 2.68
CA ASP A 11 -18.54 25.50 1.46
C ASP A 11 -18.41 23.98 1.70
N VAL A 12 -18.84 23.49 2.86
CA VAL A 12 -18.98 22.05 3.14
C VAL A 12 -20.25 21.53 2.52
N VAL A 13 -20.15 20.45 1.75
CA VAL A 13 -21.29 19.72 1.18
C VAL A 13 -21.47 18.41 1.93
N ILE A 14 -22.69 18.13 2.40
CA ILE A 14 -23.03 16.89 3.09
C ILE A 14 -24.24 16.26 2.38
N GLY A 15 -24.06 15.03 1.93
CA GLY A 15 -25.08 14.23 1.27
C GLY A 15 -26.20 13.76 2.19
N SER A 16 -27.14 13.03 1.62
CA SER A 16 -28.32 12.53 2.32
C SER A 16 -27.98 11.40 3.27
N GLY A 17 -28.70 11.29 4.38
CA GLY A 17 -28.58 10.16 5.31
C GLY A 17 -27.28 10.10 6.14
N CYS A 18 -26.44 11.13 6.08
CA CYS A 18 -25.18 11.20 6.80
C CYS A 18 -25.36 11.33 8.31
N VAL A 19 -24.36 10.85 9.06
CA VAL A 19 -24.22 11.02 10.50
C VAL A 19 -22.84 11.65 10.78
N VAL A 20 -22.81 12.76 11.54
CA VAL A 20 -21.58 13.41 12.00
C VAL A 20 -21.64 13.50 13.52
N GLY A 21 -20.65 12.91 14.18
CA GLY A 21 -20.56 12.79 15.63
C GLY A 21 -20.17 14.08 16.34
N GLU A 22 -20.25 14.04 17.66
CA GLU A 22 -19.99 15.18 18.55
C GLU A 22 -18.54 15.69 18.47
N GLY A 23 -18.35 17.00 18.50
CA GLY A 23 -17.04 17.64 18.50
C GLY A 23 -16.24 17.46 17.20
N THR A 24 -16.84 16.88 16.15
CA THR A 24 -16.17 16.70 14.85
C THR A 24 -16.13 18.03 14.10
N TYR A 25 -14.98 18.33 13.50
CA TYR A 25 -14.73 19.51 12.69
C TYR A 25 -14.60 19.15 11.20
N LEU A 26 -15.44 19.78 10.38
CA LEU A 26 -15.34 19.74 8.91
C LEU A 26 -14.84 21.10 8.40
N ALA A 27 -13.64 21.11 7.83
CA ALA A 27 -12.97 22.29 7.31
C ALA A 27 -13.57 22.74 5.95
N PRO A 28 -13.25 23.95 5.46
CA PRO A 28 -13.80 24.45 4.20
C PRO A 28 -13.57 23.55 2.99
N GLY A 29 -14.58 23.42 2.13
CA GLY A 29 -14.51 22.65 0.89
C GLY A 29 -14.54 21.13 1.06
N VAL A 30 -14.84 20.61 2.25
CA VAL A 30 -15.06 19.18 2.47
C VAL A 30 -16.34 18.74 1.76
N VAL A 31 -16.26 17.63 1.03
CA VAL A 31 -17.40 17.01 0.36
C VAL A 31 -17.66 15.63 0.96
N VAL A 32 -18.86 15.41 1.46
CA VAL A 32 -19.32 14.16 2.05
C VAL A 32 -20.49 13.64 1.21
N GLY A 33 -20.34 12.43 0.67
CA GLY A 33 -21.34 11.73 -0.12
C GLY A 33 -22.54 11.26 0.72
N ASP A 34 -23.38 10.43 0.13
CA ASP A 34 -24.59 9.93 0.78
C ASP A 34 -24.28 8.79 1.78
N PHE A 35 -25.07 8.70 2.85
CA PHE A 35 -25.03 7.65 3.86
C PHE A 35 -23.68 7.46 4.58
N VAL A 36 -22.82 8.48 4.56
CA VAL A 36 -21.53 8.49 5.27
C VAL A 36 -21.76 8.59 6.78
N ARG A 37 -20.94 7.88 7.54
CA ARG A 37 -20.90 7.97 9.01
C ARG A 37 -19.52 8.47 9.44
N ILE A 38 -19.49 9.55 10.20
CA ILE A 38 -18.28 10.12 10.80
C ILE A 38 -18.49 10.14 12.31
N GLY A 39 -17.58 9.51 13.04
CA GLY A 39 -17.58 9.44 14.50
C GLY A 39 -17.35 10.78 15.17
N SER A 40 -17.06 10.75 16.47
CA SER A 40 -16.89 11.93 17.33
C SER A 40 -15.42 12.37 17.39
N GLY A 41 -15.19 13.67 17.57
CA GLY A 41 -13.84 14.24 17.75
C GLY A 41 -12.95 14.17 16.54
N CYS A 42 -13.50 13.95 15.34
CA CYS A 42 -12.74 13.89 14.10
C CYS A 42 -12.33 15.29 13.62
N THR A 43 -11.20 15.35 12.91
CA THR A 43 -10.74 16.56 12.22
C THR A 43 -10.59 16.27 10.74
N ILE A 44 -11.47 16.84 9.94
CA ILE A 44 -11.47 16.67 8.49
C ILE A 44 -11.00 17.98 7.86
N HIS A 45 -9.79 17.97 7.33
CA HIS A 45 -9.10 19.13 6.77
C HIS A 45 -9.66 19.57 5.40
N PRO A 46 -9.28 20.76 4.88
CA PRO A 46 -9.86 21.31 3.66
C PRO A 46 -9.76 20.38 2.44
N ASN A 47 -10.80 20.43 1.61
CA ASN A 47 -10.87 19.71 0.33
C ASN A 47 -10.77 18.17 0.44
N VAL A 48 -11.07 17.60 1.59
CA VAL A 48 -11.25 16.14 1.72
C VAL A 48 -12.54 15.74 1.04
N THR A 49 -12.50 14.65 0.26
CA THR A 49 -13.67 14.07 -0.40
C THR A 49 -13.95 12.68 0.15
N ILE A 50 -15.15 12.48 0.66
CA ILE A 50 -15.61 11.21 1.23
C ILE A 50 -16.80 10.74 0.40
N TYR A 51 -16.63 9.63 -0.31
CA TYR A 51 -17.67 9.04 -1.15
C TYR A 51 -18.74 8.33 -0.31
N ASP A 52 -19.80 7.92 -0.98
CA ASP A 52 -20.98 7.30 -0.36
C ASP A 52 -20.63 6.06 0.48
N GLU A 53 -21.39 5.88 1.58
CA GLU A 53 -21.33 4.72 2.47
C GLU A 53 -19.99 4.49 3.19
N VAL A 54 -19.08 5.47 3.19
CA VAL A 54 -17.84 5.40 3.98
C VAL A 54 -18.16 5.52 5.46
N GLU A 55 -17.52 4.66 6.27
CA GLU A 55 -17.63 4.68 7.72
C GLU A 55 -16.29 5.12 8.33
N ILE A 56 -16.33 6.12 9.21
CA ILE A 56 -15.17 6.71 9.90
C ILE A 56 -15.45 6.67 11.40
N GLY A 57 -14.55 6.07 12.15
CA GLY A 57 -14.60 5.97 13.61
C GLY A 57 -14.36 7.30 14.32
N ASP A 58 -14.03 7.23 15.59
CA ASP A 58 -13.80 8.39 16.44
C ASP A 58 -12.36 8.90 16.37
N ARG A 59 -12.15 10.21 16.61
CA ARG A 59 -10.83 10.86 16.69
C ARG A 59 -9.94 10.67 15.46
N VAL A 60 -10.56 10.46 14.30
CA VAL A 60 -9.85 10.32 13.03
C VAL A 60 -9.42 11.68 12.51
N VAL A 61 -8.21 11.75 11.97
CA VAL A 61 -7.68 12.94 11.30
C VAL A 61 -7.48 12.64 9.82
N LEU A 62 -8.18 13.37 8.95
CA LEU A 62 -7.97 13.34 7.51
C LEU A 62 -7.34 14.65 7.05
N HIS A 63 -6.11 14.59 6.59
CA HIS A 63 -5.41 15.79 6.09
C HIS A 63 -5.93 16.22 4.70
N ALA A 64 -5.58 17.44 4.32
CA ALA A 64 -6.11 18.10 3.14
C ALA A 64 -5.99 17.27 1.86
N GLY A 65 -7.04 17.26 1.05
CA GLY A 65 -7.07 16.57 -0.23
C GLY A 65 -7.15 15.03 -0.17
N CYS A 66 -7.34 14.44 1.01
CA CYS A 66 -7.64 13.00 1.09
C CYS A 66 -8.90 12.64 0.32
N VAL A 67 -8.90 11.48 -0.33
CA VAL A 67 -10.07 10.93 -1.04
C VAL A 67 -10.35 9.53 -0.52
N LEU A 68 -11.56 9.31 0.01
CA LEU A 68 -11.99 8.02 0.55
C LEU A 68 -13.17 7.48 -0.24
N GLY A 69 -13.10 6.22 -0.65
CA GLY A 69 -14.22 5.50 -1.23
C GLY A 69 -14.41 5.68 -2.75
N ALA A 70 -13.43 6.23 -3.47
CA ALA A 70 -13.45 6.18 -4.93
C ALA A 70 -13.40 4.74 -5.44
N ASP A 71 -13.88 4.49 -6.66
CA ASP A 71 -13.85 3.17 -7.29
C ASP A 71 -12.42 2.66 -7.42
N GLY A 72 -12.20 1.41 -7.04
CA GLY A 72 -10.94 0.72 -7.23
C GLY A 72 -10.65 0.45 -8.70
N PHE A 73 -9.37 0.29 -9.03
CA PHE A 73 -8.90 -0.02 -10.37
C PHE A 73 -9.17 -1.50 -10.71
N GLY A 74 -10.38 -1.79 -11.20
CA GLY A 74 -10.80 -3.12 -11.59
C GLY A 74 -11.36 -3.13 -13.02
N TYR A 75 -10.69 -3.85 -13.94
CA TYR A 75 -11.11 -3.98 -15.33
C TYR A 75 -10.99 -5.40 -15.80
N VAL A 76 -11.90 -5.83 -16.66
CA VAL A 76 -11.86 -7.12 -17.37
C VAL A 76 -11.74 -6.87 -18.86
N MET A 77 -11.00 -7.72 -19.56
CA MET A 77 -10.94 -7.66 -21.02
C MET A 77 -12.16 -8.38 -21.60
N ASN A 78 -12.99 -7.64 -22.32
CA ASN A 78 -14.13 -8.18 -23.03
C ASN A 78 -14.13 -7.69 -24.47
N GLU A 79 -14.14 -8.59 -25.45
CA GLU A 79 -14.17 -8.29 -26.89
C GLU A 79 -13.14 -7.24 -27.34
N GLY A 80 -11.91 -7.30 -26.79
CA GLY A 80 -10.79 -6.42 -27.17
C GLY A 80 -10.79 -5.03 -26.51
N ARG A 81 -11.63 -4.77 -25.50
CA ARG A 81 -11.67 -3.54 -24.71
C ARG A 81 -11.76 -3.83 -23.22
N TYR A 82 -11.31 -2.88 -22.42
CA TYR A 82 -11.44 -2.95 -20.97
C TYR A 82 -12.82 -2.48 -20.54
N GLU A 83 -13.52 -3.32 -19.80
CA GLU A 83 -14.78 -2.98 -19.14
C GLU A 83 -14.55 -2.92 -17.63
N GLN A 84 -15.11 -1.88 -17.00
CA GLN A 84 -14.95 -1.68 -15.56
C GLN A 84 -15.71 -2.75 -14.79
N PHE A 85 -15.05 -3.38 -13.83
CA PHE A 85 -15.70 -4.27 -12.87
C PHE A 85 -16.35 -3.42 -11.76
N PRO A 86 -17.65 -3.62 -11.47
CA PRO A 86 -18.35 -2.83 -10.46
C PRO A 86 -17.68 -2.85 -9.10
N GLN A 87 -17.61 -1.70 -8.47
CA GLN A 87 -17.03 -1.51 -7.13
C GLN A 87 -18.19 -1.14 -6.18
N VAL A 88 -18.80 -2.16 -5.56
CA VAL A 88 -20.05 -2.02 -4.76
C VAL A 88 -19.80 -2.16 -3.25
N GLY A 89 -18.56 -2.31 -2.85
CA GLY A 89 -18.18 -2.35 -1.44
C GLY A 89 -17.95 -0.95 -0.87
N ARG A 90 -17.44 -0.88 0.35
CA ARG A 90 -17.21 0.37 1.07
C ARG A 90 -15.82 0.46 1.69
N VAL A 91 -15.53 1.61 2.28
CA VAL A 91 -14.35 1.87 3.11
C VAL A 91 -14.78 1.98 4.57
N VAL A 92 -13.99 1.38 5.46
CA VAL A 92 -14.12 1.53 6.91
C VAL A 92 -12.77 1.99 7.48
N ILE A 93 -12.79 3.10 8.20
CA ILE A 93 -11.67 3.66 8.95
C ILE A 93 -12.02 3.52 10.43
N GLU A 94 -11.22 2.80 11.19
CA GLU A 94 -11.42 2.65 12.65
C GLU A 94 -10.92 3.88 13.41
N ASP A 95 -11.02 3.85 14.74
CA ASP A 95 -10.70 4.96 15.64
C ASP A 95 -9.22 5.35 15.58
N ASP A 96 -8.92 6.61 15.90
CA ASP A 96 -7.57 7.15 16.09
C ASP A 96 -6.65 7.04 14.84
N VAL A 97 -7.22 6.81 13.65
CA VAL A 97 -6.48 6.77 12.39
C VAL A 97 -6.13 8.18 11.92
N GLU A 98 -4.95 8.32 11.31
CA GLU A 98 -4.54 9.56 10.67
C GLU A 98 -4.08 9.30 9.24
N LEU A 99 -4.65 10.04 8.27
CA LEU A 99 -4.30 9.98 6.85
C LEU A 99 -3.68 11.29 6.40
N GLY A 100 -2.46 11.22 5.88
CA GLY A 100 -1.68 12.35 5.37
C GLY A 100 -2.26 12.98 4.10
N VAL A 101 -1.71 14.12 3.73
CA VAL A 101 -2.17 14.96 2.61
C VAL A 101 -2.22 14.17 1.30
N ASN A 102 -3.33 14.32 0.54
CA ASN A 102 -3.55 13.67 -0.76
C ASN A 102 -3.44 12.12 -0.74
N THR A 103 -3.67 11.51 0.40
CA THR A 103 -3.79 10.04 0.50
C THR A 103 -5.13 9.59 -0.05
N THR A 104 -5.15 8.49 -0.80
CA THR A 104 -6.34 7.93 -1.45
C THR A 104 -6.61 6.52 -0.97
N VAL A 105 -7.88 6.20 -0.69
CA VAL A 105 -8.34 4.88 -0.25
C VAL A 105 -9.51 4.45 -1.11
N ASP A 106 -9.32 3.43 -1.93
CA ASP A 106 -10.36 2.90 -2.81
C ASP A 106 -11.37 2.06 -2.03
N ARG A 107 -12.65 2.11 -2.48
CA ARG A 107 -13.66 1.18 -2.00
C ARG A 107 -13.35 -0.24 -2.43
N ALA A 108 -13.86 -1.21 -1.72
CA ALA A 108 -13.78 -2.60 -2.12
C ALA A 108 -14.65 -2.88 -3.35
N ALA A 109 -14.23 -3.83 -4.18
CA ALA A 109 -15.10 -4.36 -5.23
C ALA A 109 -16.36 -5.00 -4.61
N VAL A 110 -16.16 -5.82 -3.59
CA VAL A 110 -17.22 -6.40 -2.74
C VAL A 110 -16.69 -6.45 -1.31
N GLY A 111 -17.52 -6.08 -0.32
CA GLY A 111 -17.14 -6.09 1.10
C GLY A 111 -16.47 -4.78 1.53
N VAL A 112 -15.30 -4.83 2.14
CA VAL A 112 -14.70 -3.67 2.83
C VAL A 112 -13.22 -3.54 2.53
N THR A 113 -12.77 -2.32 2.24
CA THR A 113 -11.38 -1.86 2.42
C THR A 113 -11.30 -1.29 3.83
N LEU A 114 -10.40 -1.83 4.68
CA LEU A 114 -10.33 -1.57 6.12
C LEU A 114 -9.01 -0.93 6.51
N ILE A 115 -9.05 0.11 7.34
CA ILE A 115 -7.89 0.66 8.04
C ILE A 115 -8.14 0.58 9.54
N GLY A 116 -7.31 -0.21 10.24
CA GLY A 116 -7.44 -0.52 11.66
C GLY A 116 -6.99 0.61 12.57
N GLU A 117 -7.50 0.56 13.79
CA GLU A 117 -7.34 1.53 14.87
C GLU A 117 -5.88 1.98 15.06
N GLY A 118 -5.68 3.29 15.27
CA GLY A 118 -4.39 3.88 15.60
C GLY A 118 -3.37 3.92 14.48
N THR A 119 -3.72 3.45 13.28
CA THR A 119 -2.83 3.44 12.10
C THR A 119 -2.53 4.85 11.63
N LYS A 120 -1.26 5.10 11.26
CA LYS A 120 -0.75 6.37 10.78
C LYS A 120 -0.22 6.22 9.36
N ILE A 121 -0.79 6.97 8.44
CA ILE A 121 -0.48 6.95 7.02
C ILE A 121 -0.03 8.34 6.61
N ASP A 122 1.15 8.44 6.04
CA ASP A 122 1.77 9.68 5.60
C ASP A 122 1.20 10.14 4.24
N ASN A 123 1.75 11.20 3.70
CA ASN A 123 1.27 11.89 2.51
C ASN A 123 1.41 11.06 1.23
N LEU A 124 0.49 11.27 0.27
CA LEU A 124 0.57 10.68 -1.08
C LEU A 124 0.61 9.14 -1.07
N VAL A 125 -0.02 8.51 -0.10
CA VAL A 125 -0.16 7.05 -0.07
C VAL A 125 -1.41 6.64 -0.84
N HIS A 126 -1.31 5.56 -1.62
CA HIS A 126 -2.46 4.95 -2.28
C HIS A 126 -2.77 3.58 -1.68
N ILE A 127 -4.02 3.38 -1.28
CA ILE A 127 -4.54 2.12 -0.76
C ILE A 127 -5.61 1.60 -1.71
N GLY A 128 -5.25 0.54 -2.45
CA GLY A 128 -6.13 -0.09 -3.42
C GLY A 128 -7.31 -0.83 -2.79
N HIS A 129 -8.26 -1.21 -3.63
CA HIS A 129 -9.49 -1.88 -3.24
C HIS A 129 -9.25 -3.18 -2.44
N ASN A 130 -10.14 -3.50 -1.52
CA ASN A 130 -10.09 -4.73 -0.70
C ASN A 130 -8.84 -4.88 0.17
N CYS A 131 -8.04 -3.84 0.38
CA CYS A 131 -6.94 -3.86 1.33
C CYS A 131 -7.44 -4.00 2.76
N ARG A 132 -6.67 -4.70 3.59
CA ARG A 132 -6.89 -4.83 5.02
C ARG A 132 -5.64 -4.39 5.76
N ILE A 133 -5.71 -3.26 6.42
CA ILE A 133 -4.62 -2.71 7.23
C ILE A 133 -4.99 -2.88 8.68
N GLY A 134 -4.13 -3.53 9.45
CA GLY A 134 -4.28 -3.78 10.87
C GLY A 134 -4.15 -2.54 11.74
N ARG A 135 -3.99 -2.76 13.03
CA ARG A 135 -3.89 -1.71 14.05
C ARG A 135 -2.47 -1.21 14.19
N HIS A 136 -2.34 0.09 14.51
CA HIS A 136 -1.06 0.73 14.79
C HIS A 136 0.01 0.49 13.71
N VAL A 137 -0.41 0.37 12.46
CA VAL A 137 0.48 0.29 11.31
C VAL A 137 1.00 1.67 10.97
N VAL A 138 2.25 1.74 10.52
CA VAL A 138 2.85 2.98 10.00
C VAL A 138 3.16 2.79 8.50
N ILE A 139 2.64 3.68 7.66
CA ILE A 139 2.92 3.70 6.22
C ILE A 139 3.47 5.07 5.86
N VAL A 140 4.70 5.11 5.39
CA VAL A 140 5.41 6.35 5.05
C VAL A 140 5.08 6.79 3.62
N ALA A 141 5.31 8.05 3.34
CA ALA A 141 4.89 8.75 2.12
C ALA A 141 5.22 8.06 0.80
N GLN A 142 4.35 8.31 -0.20
CA GLN A 142 4.50 7.84 -1.58
C GLN A 142 4.47 6.31 -1.74
N THR A 143 3.96 5.60 -0.76
CA THR A 143 3.77 4.14 -0.83
C THR A 143 2.46 3.80 -1.53
N GLY A 144 2.49 2.79 -2.39
CA GLY A 144 1.33 2.28 -3.11
C GLY A 144 1.03 0.82 -2.78
N LEU A 145 -0.21 0.54 -2.41
CA LEU A 145 -0.73 -0.80 -2.17
C LEU A 145 -1.68 -1.17 -3.29
N SER A 146 -1.40 -2.27 -3.99
CA SER A 146 -2.34 -2.87 -4.95
C SER A 146 -3.54 -3.51 -4.26
N GLY A 147 -4.53 -3.97 -5.04
CA GLY A 147 -5.75 -4.56 -4.50
C GLY A 147 -5.52 -5.79 -3.62
N GLY A 148 -6.31 -5.91 -2.55
CA GLY A 148 -6.34 -7.08 -1.68
C GLY A 148 -5.10 -7.30 -0.81
N VAL A 149 -4.23 -6.32 -0.68
CA VAL A 149 -3.07 -6.37 0.23
C VAL A 149 -3.54 -6.45 1.68
N THR A 150 -2.88 -7.30 2.46
CA THR A 150 -3.08 -7.40 3.90
C THR A 150 -1.81 -6.96 4.63
N ILE A 151 -1.93 -5.98 5.50
CA ILE A 151 -0.87 -5.55 6.42
C ILE A 151 -1.39 -5.76 7.83
N GLU A 152 -0.69 -6.58 8.61
CA GLU A 152 -1.09 -6.89 9.98
C GLU A 152 -0.56 -5.87 10.99
N ASP A 153 -1.00 -6.03 12.24
CA ASP A 153 -0.77 -5.08 13.32
C ASP A 153 0.71 -4.74 13.55
N TYR A 154 0.98 -3.47 13.84
CA TYR A 154 2.31 -2.95 14.16
C TYR A 154 3.36 -3.08 13.05
N ALA A 155 2.98 -3.39 11.82
CA ALA A 155 3.91 -3.39 10.70
C ALA A 155 4.35 -1.96 10.35
N VAL A 156 5.57 -1.82 9.82
CA VAL A 156 6.13 -0.54 9.40
C VAL A 156 6.51 -0.62 7.92
N ILE A 157 5.92 0.25 7.11
CA ILE A 157 6.17 0.33 5.68
C ILE A 157 6.89 1.65 5.38
N GLY A 158 8.10 1.55 4.88
CA GLY A 158 8.94 2.71 4.49
C GLY A 158 8.34 3.50 3.32
N GLY A 159 8.90 4.66 3.04
CA GLY A 159 8.47 5.51 1.94
C GLY A 159 8.81 4.92 0.56
N GLN A 160 8.00 5.27 -0.44
CA GLN A 160 8.18 4.83 -1.84
C GLN A 160 8.21 3.30 -2.01
N VAL A 161 7.45 2.59 -1.20
CA VAL A 161 7.30 1.13 -1.32
C VAL A 161 6.14 0.82 -2.26
N GLY A 162 6.36 -0.12 -3.18
CA GLY A 162 5.31 -0.70 -4.01
C GLY A 162 4.94 -2.10 -3.52
N ILE A 163 3.67 -2.33 -3.18
CA ILE A 163 3.19 -3.63 -2.71
C ILE A 163 2.22 -4.21 -3.73
N GLY A 164 2.60 -5.35 -4.31
CA GLY A 164 1.84 -6.05 -5.34
C GLY A 164 0.59 -6.73 -4.80
N ASP A 165 -0.31 -7.05 -5.70
CA ASP A 165 -1.63 -7.66 -5.47
C ASP A 165 -1.60 -8.80 -4.45
N LYS A 166 -2.52 -8.79 -3.50
CA LYS A 166 -2.73 -9.85 -2.50
C LYS A 166 -1.48 -10.22 -1.69
N ALA A 167 -0.47 -9.35 -1.66
CA ALA A 167 0.68 -9.56 -0.78
C ALA A 167 0.24 -9.43 0.69
N ARG A 168 0.98 -10.10 1.56
CA ARG A 168 0.72 -10.11 3.01
C ARG A 168 1.97 -9.69 3.76
N ILE A 169 1.84 -8.68 4.58
CA ILE A 169 2.88 -8.23 5.51
C ILE A 169 2.40 -8.61 6.91
N GLU A 170 3.04 -9.59 7.52
CA GLU A 170 2.66 -10.09 8.83
C GLU A 170 3.05 -9.11 9.95
N SER A 171 2.48 -9.33 11.14
CA SER A 171 2.61 -8.41 12.27
C SER A 171 4.06 -8.06 12.59
N ARG A 172 4.31 -6.77 12.90
CA ARG A 172 5.63 -6.24 13.28
C ARG A 172 6.73 -6.39 12.21
N ALA A 173 6.38 -6.80 11.00
CA ALA A 173 7.33 -6.80 9.90
C ALA A 173 7.68 -5.38 9.47
N THR A 174 8.90 -5.18 8.97
CA THR A 174 9.36 -3.88 8.47
C THR A 174 9.77 -3.98 7.01
N VAL A 175 9.20 -3.13 6.17
CA VAL A 175 9.58 -2.99 4.76
C VAL A 175 10.35 -1.69 4.59
N GLY A 176 11.64 -1.78 4.25
CA GLY A 176 12.50 -0.60 4.06
C GLY A 176 12.12 0.24 2.85
N SER A 177 12.40 1.53 2.89
CA SER A 177 12.05 2.51 1.84
C SER A 177 12.56 2.10 0.46
N GLY A 178 11.77 2.38 -0.58
CA GLY A 178 12.08 2.06 -1.97
C GLY A 178 11.99 0.57 -2.33
N SER A 179 11.48 -0.27 -1.45
CA SER A 179 11.35 -1.71 -1.71
C SER A 179 10.16 -2.04 -2.61
N GLY A 180 10.27 -3.13 -3.36
CA GLY A 180 9.18 -3.71 -4.12
C GLY A 180 8.78 -5.08 -3.57
N ILE A 181 7.52 -5.23 -3.17
CA ILE A 181 6.95 -6.50 -2.71
C ILE A 181 6.14 -7.10 -3.85
N LEU A 182 6.52 -8.28 -4.28
CA LEU A 182 5.86 -8.96 -5.41
C LEU A 182 4.44 -9.42 -5.05
N THR A 183 3.61 -9.58 -6.08
CA THR A 183 2.25 -10.13 -5.99
C THR A 183 2.23 -11.41 -5.15
N SER A 184 1.28 -11.53 -4.25
CA SER A 184 1.07 -12.69 -3.35
C SER A 184 2.27 -13.04 -2.46
N LYS A 185 3.29 -12.20 -2.39
CA LYS A 185 4.45 -12.38 -1.49
C LYS A 185 4.01 -12.25 -0.03
N ILE A 186 4.58 -13.08 0.82
CA ILE A 186 4.44 -12.97 2.27
C ILE A 186 5.76 -12.50 2.87
N VAL A 187 5.72 -11.42 3.64
CA VAL A 187 6.79 -10.98 4.55
C VAL A 187 6.41 -11.45 5.94
N ARG A 188 7.25 -12.26 6.56
CA ARG A 188 6.94 -12.93 7.82
C ARG A 188 7.00 -11.99 9.01
N SER A 189 6.28 -12.36 10.06
CA SER A 189 6.22 -11.59 11.30
C SER A 189 7.62 -11.26 11.85
N GLY A 190 7.85 -9.97 12.17
CA GLY A 190 9.10 -9.46 12.68
C GLY A 190 10.26 -9.41 11.66
N GLU A 191 10.06 -9.83 10.42
CA GLU A 191 11.08 -9.76 9.37
C GLU A 191 11.34 -8.32 8.94
N VAL A 192 12.60 -8.01 8.64
CA VAL A 192 13.01 -6.75 8.02
C VAL A 192 13.45 -7.06 6.59
N VAL A 193 12.75 -6.51 5.59
CA VAL A 193 13.08 -6.67 4.18
C VAL A 193 13.46 -5.34 3.56
N TRP A 194 14.44 -5.34 2.65
CA TRP A 194 14.88 -4.15 1.95
C TRP A 194 15.40 -4.50 0.55
N GLY A 195 15.13 -3.66 -0.42
CA GLY A 195 15.67 -3.86 -1.76
C GLY A 195 15.76 -2.57 -2.54
N THR A 196 16.93 -2.02 -2.71
CA THR A 196 17.46 -0.89 -3.49
C THR A 196 18.14 0.17 -2.63
N PRO A 197 19.35 -0.03 -2.06
CA PRO A 197 20.07 1.11 -1.54
C PRO A 197 20.62 1.95 -2.69
N ALA A 198 20.51 3.29 -2.61
CA ALA A 198 21.23 4.20 -3.50
C ALA A 198 22.74 4.02 -3.31
N ARG A 199 23.46 3.95 -4.42
CA ARG A 199 24.91 3.76 -4.44
C ARG A 199 25.55 4.80 -5.36
N PRO A 200 26.85 5.11 -5.21
CA PRO A 200 27.55 5.93 -6.20
C PRO A 200 27.36 5.37 -7.60
N LEU A 201 26.96 6.22 -8.55
CA LEU A 201 26.58 5.79 -9.90
C LEU A 201 27.63 4.90 -10.55
N LYS A 202 28.92 5.27 -10.43
CA LYS A 202 30.03 4.51 -11.01
C LYS A 202 30.10 3.07 -10.47
N GLU A 203 29.93 2.90 -9.16
CA GLU A 203 29.92 1.57 -8.52
C GLU A 203 28.70 0.75 -8.94
N TYR A 204 27.54 1.39 -9.02
CA TYR A 204 26.31 0.73 -9.44
C TYR A 204 26.37 0.23 -10.89
N LEU A 205 26.90 1.04 -11.82
CA LEU A 205 27.11 0.62 -13.20
C LEU A 205 28.08 -0.55 -13.34
N VAL A 206 29.15 -0.56 -12.56
CA VAL A 206 30.09 -1.71 -12.50
C VAL A 206 29.40 -2.97 -12.01
N GLN A 207 28.57 -2.87 -10.97
CA GLN A 207 27.82 -4.01 -10.42
C GLN A 207 26.83 -4.56 -11.45
N LEU A 208 26.07 -3.70 -12.15
CA LEU A 208 25.14 -4.11 -13.20
C LEU A 208 25.89 -4.84 -14.35
N ALA A 209 27.04 -4.30 -14.78
CA ALA A 209 27.85 -4.93 -15.81
C ALA A 209 28.38 -6.30 -15.37
N ASN A 210 28.70 -6.50 -14.10
CA ASN A 210 29.13 -7.78 -13.56
C ASN A 210 27.96 -8.78 -13.45
N LEU A 211 26.79 -8.32 -13.01
CA LEU A 211 25.56 -9.15 -13.00
C LEU A 211 25.22 -9.68 -14.40
N ALA A 212 25.34 -8.86 -15.42
CA ALA A 212 25.09 -9.28 -16.80
C ALA A 212 26.07 -10.36 -17.31
N LYS A 213 27.25 -10.50 -16.70
CA LYS A 213 28.25 -11.51 -17.06
C LYS A 213 28.09 -12.85 -16.31
N ILE A 214 27.25 -12.92 -15.28
CA ILE A 214 27.14 -14.13 -14.43
C ILE A 214 26.78 -15.37 -15.25
N GLY A 215 25.86 -15.25 -16.19
CA GLY A 215 25.49 -16.38 -17.08
C GLY A 215 26.72 -16.94 -17.81
N LYS A 216 27.48 -16.07 -18.48
CA LYS A 216 28.69 -16.44 -19.21
C LYS A 216 29.79 -17.00 -18.29
N MET A 217 29.93 -16.46 -17.10
CA MET A 217 30.90 -16.98 -16.09
C MET A 217 30.52 -18.39 -15.65
N ARG A 218 29.24 -18.70 -15.46
CA ARG A 218 28.79 -20.06 -15.14
C ARG A 218 29.12 -21.06 -16.24
N GLU A 219 28.92 -20.70 -17.50
CA GLU A 219 29.28 -21.54 -18.66
C GLU A 219 30.80 -21.76 -18.72
N GLN A 220 31.61 -20.73 -18.51
CA GLN A 220 33.05 -20.82 -18.45
C GLN A 220 33.53 -21.74 -17.33
N ILE A 221 32.95 -21.62 -16.13
CA ILE A 221 33.27 -22.49 -14.98
C ILE A 221 32.92 -23.95 -15.30
N ALA A 222 31.77 -24.23 -15.90
CA ALA A 222 31.37 -25.58 -16.30
C ALA A 222 32.37 -26.16 -17.29
N SER A 223 32.77 -25.39 -18.32
CA SER A 223 33.78 -25.83 -19.33
C SER A 223 35.15 -26.05 -18.69
N LEU A 224 35.57 -25.21 -17.73
CA LEU A 224 36.83 -25.39 -17.02
C LEU A 224 36.81 -26.66 -16.15
N ARG A 225 35.72 -26.93 -15.44
CA ARG A 225 35.57 -28.18 -14.66
C ARG A 225 35.72 -29.42 -15.53
N GLU A 226 35.05 -29.46 -16.67
CA GLU A 226 35.18 -30.59 -17.63
C GLU A 226 36.62 -30.77 -18.12
N LYS A 227 37.34 -29.67 -18.38
CA LYS A 227 38.73 -29.72 -18.79
C LYS A 227 39.66 -30.25 -17.68
N VAL A 228 39.42 -29.82 -16.43
CA VAL A 228 40.19 -30.30 -15.28
C VAL A 228 39.99 -31.79 -15.05
N GLU A 229 38.71 -32.24 -15.04
CA GLU A 229 38.39 -33.69 -14.95
C GLU A 229 39.07 -34.54 -16.03
N LYS A 230 39.08 -34.05 -17.29
CA LYS A 230 39.81 -34.72 -18.37
C LYS A 230 41.34 -34.75 -18.16
N LEU A 231 41.94 -33.75 -17.56
CA LEU A 231 43.36 -33.71 -17.27
C LEU A 231 43.72 -34.64 -16.12
N GLU A 232 42.94 -34.64 -15.05
CA GLU A 232 43.12 -35.51 -13.88
C GLU A 232 42.97 -36.99 -14.26
N GLY A 233 41.99 -37.33 -15.08
CA GLY A 233 41.78 -38.70 -15.60
C GLY A 233 42.94 -39.19 -16.49
N ARG A 234 43.66 -38.28 -17.20
CA ARG A 234 44.85 -38.62 -17.98
C ARG A 234 46.10 -38.88 -17.15
N GLN A 235 46.19 -38.29 -15.93
CA GLN A 235 47.31 -38.52 -15.02
C GLN A 235 47.22 -39.85 -14.25
N GLN A 236 46.06 -40.50 -14.23
CA GLN A 236 45.84 -41.75 -13.52
C GLN A 236 46.03 -42.99 -14.42
N THR A 237 46.39 -42.84 -15.70
CA THR A 237 46.75 -43.96 -16.56
C THR A 237 48.27 -44.15 -16.53
N PRO A 238 48.83 -45.20 -15.90
CA PRO A 238 50.28 -45.42 -15.87
C PRO A 238 50.76 -45.75 -17.30
N PRO A 239 52.01 -45.37 -17.65
CA PRO A 239 52.58 -45.74 -18.96
C PRO A 239 52.70 -47.25 -19.03
N SER A 240 52.21 -47.82 -20.10
CA SER A 240 52.35 -49.23 -20.47
C SER A 240 53.76 -49.61 -20.81
#